data_9a703e0960ec16407d22559ada01868a
#
_entry.id   9a703e0960ec16407d22559ada01868a
#
_cell.length_a   1.000
_cell.length_b   1.000
_cell.length_c   1.000
_cell.angle_alpha   90.00
_cell.angle_beta   90.00
_cell.angle_gamma   90.00
#
_symmetry.space_group_name_H-M   'P 1'
#
loop_
_entity.id
_entity.type
_entity.pdbx_description
1 polymer ?
#
loop_
_entity_poly.entity_id
_entity_poly.type
_entity_poly.pdbx_seq_one_letter_code
_entity_poly.pdbx_strand_id
1 'polypeptide(L)'
;MSLTAFVTGATGFVGSHLVRALCDQGWTVHLLARPSSPVDEIRDLPFEKHLGDVTDAESVMKAVPRGVDGVFHVAASTNFWSRRNDEQTRINVDGTRHVLQAAIDAGARRFVHTSSFVSWGFTDSTIDEESGRTSSSDWINYVRTKHLSEQLVLQAARKKRVDAVILNPANVLGPGDRHNWSRLFRLIHERSLPGAPPGGGNFGDVREVARAHVRAWHDGDCGRRYLLGGEFARIIDVIAIAGELLDRPVPRRPMPAWVLKASARLLTALAEIRGREPDLTPESAEMTSHDIVCDSGLAERELGYRSVPLRDMIRDTIDWMKEKGLLS
;
A
#
# COMPACT_ATOMS: atom_id res chain seq x y z
N MET A 1 -24.22 -17.04 11.53
CA MET A 1 -22.88 -17.61 11.27
C MET A 1 -21.92 -16.45 11.11
N SER A 2 -20.70 -16.58 11.63
CA SER A 2 -19.63 -15.59 11.42
C SER A 2 -19.22 -15.57 9.94
N LEU A 3 -18.95 -14.40 9.38
CA LEU A 3 -18.41 -14.27 8.04
C LEU A 3 -16.95 -14.75 8.02
N THR A 4 -16.51 -15.34 6.91
CA THR A 4 -15.16 -15.87 6.74
C THR A 4 -14.36 -15.01 5.78
N ALA A 5 -13.18 -14.56 6.21
CA ALA A 5 -12.24 -13.77 5.41
C ALA A 5 -10.96 -14.57 5.13
N PHE A 6 -10.46 -14.47 3.92
CA PHE A 6 -9.10 -14.88 3.57
C PHE A 6 -8.26 -13.66 3.20
N VAL A 7 -7.13 -13.47 3.87
CA VAL A 7 -6.30 -12.26 3.73
C VAL A 7 -4.89 -12.64 3.28
N THR A 8 -4.43 -12.07 2.18
CA THR A 8 -3.01 -12.09 1.78
C THR A 8 -2.34 -10.78 2.15
N GLY A 9 -1.06 -10.82 2.49
CA GLY A 9 -0.35 -9.62 2.97
C GLY A 9 -0.74 -9.21 4.39
N ALA A 10 -1.39 -10.07 5.14
CA ALA A 10 -1.91 -9.86 6.50
C ALA A 10 -0.85 -9.39 7.51
N THR A 11 0.41 -9.77 7.32
CA THR A 11 1.53 -9.42 8.21
C THR A 11 2.23 -8.12 7.81
N GLY A 12 1.77 -7.48 6.73
CA GLY A 12 2.25 -6.17 6.27
C GLY A 12 1.53 -5.00 6.97
N PHE A 13 1.93 -3.78 6.64
CA PHE A 13 1.43 -2.57 7.27
C PHE A 13 -0.10 -2.42 7.17
N VAL A 14 -0.65 -2.35 5.97
CA VAL A 14 -2.11 -2.25 5.78
C VAL A 14 -2.82 -3.54 6.19
N GLY A 15 -2.22 -4.70 5.89
CA GLY A 15 -2.84 -6.00 6.17
C GLY A 15 -3.03 -6.28 7.64
N SER A 16 -2.11 -5.90 8.53
CA SER A 16 -2.24 -6.09 9.97
C SER A 16 -3.42 -5.31 10.56
N HIS A 17 -3.62 -4.07 10.10
CA HIS A 17 -4.79 -3.26 10.48
C HIS A 17 -6.09 -3.82 9.91
N LEU A 18 -6.07 -4.39 8.69
CA LEU A 18 -7.23 -5.05 8.11
C LEU A 18 -7.62 -6.32 8.91
N VAL A 19 -6.65 -7.16 9.28
CA VAL A 19 -6.92 -8.33 10.12
C VAL A 19 -7.57 -7.91 11.43
N ARG A 20 -7.06 -6.87 12.09
CA ARG A 20 -7.66 -6.31 13.31
C ARG A 20 -9.09 -5.85 13.07
N ALA A 21 -9.33 -5.06 12.01
CA ALA A 21 -10.66 -4.56 11.69
C ALA A 21 -11.68 -5.69 11.38
N LEU A 22 -11.24 -6.78 10.75
CA LEU A 22 -12.07 -7.96 10.50
C LEU A 22 -12.39 -8.71 11.81
N CYS A 23 -11.37 -8.95 12.66
CA CYS A 23 -11.56 -9.60 13.96
C CYS A 23 -12.51 -8.78 14.87
N ASP A 24 -12.35 -7.45 14.92
CA ASP A 24 -13.21 -6.55 15.70
C ASP A 24 -14.69 -6.62 15.27
N GLN A 25 -14.95 -6.97 14.00
CA GLN A 25 -16.30 -7.20 13.47
C GLN A 25 -16.76 -8.66 13.57
N GLY A 26 -16.00 -9.52 14.23
CA GLY A 26 -16.37 -10.92 14.48
C GLY A 26 -16.21 -11.86 13.28
N TRP A 27 -15.35 -11.50 12.31
CA TRP A 27 -15.03 -12.39 11.20
C TRP A 27 -14.11 -13.52 11.65
N THR A 28 -14.29 -14.70 11.05
CA THR A 28 -13.30 -15.77 11.11
C THR A 28 -12.22 -15.49 10.06
N VAL A 29 -10.99 -15.23 10.50
CA VAL A 29 -9.91 -14.78 9.62
C VAL A 29 -8.92 -15.91 9.33
N HIS A 30 -8.77 -16.23 8.05
CA HIS A 30 -7.69 -17.06 7.50
C HIS A 30 -6.68 -16.19 6.81
N LEU A 31 -5.40 -16.44 6.98
CA LEU A 31 -4.36 -15.66 6.31
C LEU A 31 -3.29 -16.52 5.64
N LEU A 32 -2.83 -16.07 4.47
CA LEU A 32 -1.67 -16.64 3.80
C LEU A 32 -0.41 -15.90 4.26
N ALA A 33 0.57 -16.63 4.76
CA ALA A 33 1.85 -16.05 5.16
C ALA A 33 3.00 -16.99 4.86
N ARG A 34 4.14 -16.43 4.49
CA ARG A 34 5.39 -17.18 4.33
C ARG A 34 5.90 -17.62 5.71
N PRO A 35 6.70 -18.71 5.78
CA PRO A 35 7.29 -19.14 7.06
C PRO A 35 8.05 -18.01 7.78
N SER A 36 8.73 -17.15 7.04
CA SER A 36 9.50 -16.02 7.55
C SER A 36 8.70 -14.75 7.86
N SER A 37 7.39 -14.73 7.57
CA SER A 37 6.57 -13.54 7.80
C SER A 37 6.35 -13.28 9.28
N PRO A 38 6.72 -12.11 9.81
CA PRO A 38 6.49 -11.76 11.21
C PRO A 38 4.99 -11.57 11.47
N VAL A 39 4.50 -12.07 12.60
CA VAL A 39 3.09 -11.93 13.02
C VAL A 39 2.93 -11.05 14.26
N ASP A 40 3.99 -10.31 14.63
CA ASP A 40 4.06 -9.58 15.89
C ASP A 40 2.94 -8.57 16.08
N GLU A 41 2.52 -7.89 15.00
CA GLU A 41 1.48 -6.85 15.04
C GLU A 41 0.04 -7.43 15.12
N ILE A 42 -0.12 -8.74 14.90
CA ILE A 42 -1.42 -9.43 14.93
C ILE A 42 -1.45 -10.63 15.86
N ARG A 43 -0.38 -10.86 16.65
CA ARG A 43 -0.23 -12.05 17.52
C ARG A 43 -1.35 -12.22 18.54
N ASP A 44 -1.93 -11.10 18.97
CA ASP A 44 -3.02 -11.02 19.95
C ASP A 44 -4.41 -11.32 19.35
N LEU A 45 -4.52 -11.48 18.02
CA LEU A 45 -5.78 -11.67 17.34
C LEU A 45 -6.06 -13.14 17.03
N PRO A 46 -7.35 -13.54 16.98
CA PRO A 46 -7.73 -14.88 16.56
C PRO A 46 -7.67 -14.99 15.03
N PHE A 47 -6.78 -15.83 14.50
CA PHE A 47 -6.70 -16.15 13.07
C PHE A 47 -6.17 -17.55 12.82
N GLU A 48 -6.50 -18.11 11.67
CA GLU A 48 -5.90 -19.34 11.15
C GLU A 48 -4.83 -19.00 10.11
N LYS A 49 -3.58 -19.46 10.37
CA LYS A 49 -2.45 -19.22 9.48
C LYS A 49 -2.23 -20.38 8.54
N HIS A 50 -2.28 -20.10 7.22
CA HIS A 50 -1.88 -21.01 6.15
C HIS A 50 -0.49 -20.64 5.63
N LEU A 51 0.41 -21.62 5.54
CA LEU A 51 1.74 -21.38 4.98
C LEU A 51 1.69 -21.42 3.46
N GLY A 52 2.25 -20.40 2.81
CA GLY A 52 2.32 -20.31 1.36
C GLY A 52 2.85 -18.97 0.87
N ASP A 53 2.97 -18.85 -0.43
CA ASP A 53 3.42 -17.63 -1.13
C ASP A 53 2.44 -17.33 -2.27
N VAL A 54 2.10 -16.07 -2.50
CA VAL A 54 1.20 -15.66 -3.58
C VAL A 54 1.76 -16.02 -4.96
N THR A 55 3.07 -16.18 -5.09
CA THR A 55 3.74 -16.61 -6.32
C THR A 55 3.62 -18.12 -6.61
N ASP A 56 3.18 -18.90 -5.62
CA ASP A 56 2.92 -20.33 -5.75
C ASP A 56 1.41 -20.59 -5.79
N ALA A 57 0.90 -20.86 -6.99
CA ALA A 57 -0.53 -21.09 -7.24
C ALA A 57 -1.09 -22.25 -6.42
N GLU A 58 -0.32 -23.32 -6.22
CA GLU A 58 -0.78 -24.51 -5.49
C GLU A 58 -0.95 -24.20 -4.00
N SER A 59 0.01 -23.48 -3.40
CA SER A 59 -0.08 -23.07 -2.00
C SER A 59 -1.27 -22.13 -1.76
N VAL A 60 -1.55 -21.21 -2.68
CA VAL A 60 -2.71 -20.31 -2.61
C VAL A 60 -4.01 -21.09 -2.71
N MET A 61 -4.13 -21.99 -3.70
CA MET A 61 -5.34 -22.82 -3.89
C MET A 61 -5.67 -23.70 -2.68
N LYS A 62 -4.65 -24.24 -2.00
CA LYS A 62 -4.83 -25.03 -0.79
C LYS A 62 -5.26 -24.20 0.41
N ALA A 63 -4.85 -22.93 0.45
CA ALA A 63 -5.06 -22.06 1.60
C ALA A 63 -6.43 -21.38 1.62
N VAL A 64 -7.04 -21.11 0.45
CA VAL A 64 -8.34 -20.42 0.38
C VAL A 64 -9.47 -21.34 0.81
N PRO A 65 -10.25 -21.02 1.88
CA PRO A 65 -11.37 -21.85 2.31
C PRO A 65 -12.49 -21.89 1.27
N ARG A 66 -13.10 -23.06 1.05
CA ARG A 66 -14.26 -23.17 0.18
C ARG A 66 -15.46 -22.40 0.72
N GLY A 67 -16.13 -21.65 -0.13
CA GLY A 67 -17.28 -20.83 0.25
C GLY A 67 -16.93 -19.64 1.13
N VAL A 68 -15.66 -19.18 1.10
CA VAL A 68 -15.19 -17.99 1.82
C VAL A 68 -16.03 -16.76 1.42
N ASP A 69 -16.45 -15.97 2.42
CA ASP A 69 -17.28 -14.78 2.15
C ASP A 69 -16.45 -13.67 1.50
N GLY A 70 -15.26 -13.38 2.01
CA GLY A 70 -14.39 -12.32 1.49
C GLY A 70 -12.95 -12.76 1.27
N VAL A 71 -12.41 -12.47 0.08
CA VAL A 71 -10.97 -12.58 -0.17
C VAL A 71 -10.40 -11.18 -0.27
N PHE A 72 -9.48 -10.84 0.64
CA PHE A 72 -8.82 -9.55 0.71
C PHE A 72 -7.36 -9.69 0.25
N HIS A 73 -7.09 -9.22 -0.95
CA HIS A 73 -5.76 -9.34 -1.55
C HIS A 73 -4.96 -8.05 -1.34
N VAL A 74 -4.17 -8.02 -0.25
CA VAL A 74 -3.34 -6.88 0.15
C VAL A 74 -1.86 -7.10 -0.16
N ALA A 75 -1.44 -8.36 -0.37
CA ALA A 75 -0.06 -8.70 -0.67
C ALA A 75 0.43 -8.01 -1.95
N ALA A 76 1.50 -7.26 -1.82
CA ALA A 76 2.18 -6.62 -2.94
C ALA A 76 3.65 -6.34 -2.59
N SER A 77 4.51 -6.27 -3.61
CA SER A 77 5.85 -5.70 -3.52
C SER A 77 5.78 -4.22 -3.91
N THR A 78 6.22 -3.35 -3.00
CA THR A 78 6.31 -1.89 -3.20
C THR A 78 7.75 -1.45 -3.46
N ASN A 79 8.63 -2.36 -3.87
CA ASN A 79 10.03 -2.09 -4.12
C ASN A 79 10.21 -1.17 -5.35
N PHE A 80 11.16 -0.25 -5.30
CA PHE A 80 11.48 0.67 -6.39
C PHE A 80 12.86 0.41 -7.03
N TRP A 81 13.51 -0.72 -6.73
CA TRP A 81 14.79 -1.04 -7.35
C TRP A 81 14.60 -1.92 -8.59
N SER A 82 15.01 -1.41 -9.75
CA SER A 82 14.81 -2.06 -11.05
C SER A 82 15.34 -3.51 -11.13
N ARG A 83 16.39 -3.87 -10.37
CA ARG A 83 16.87 -5.25 -10.26
C ARG A 83 15.86 -6.24 -9.70
N ARG A 84 14.82 -5.75 -9.02
CA ARG A 84 13.72 -6.55 -8.47
C ARG A 84 12.45 -6.50 -9.29
N ASN A 85 12.49 -5.94 -10.51
CA ASN A 85 11.30 -5.80 -11.33
C ASN A 85 10.63 -7.15 -11.67
N ASP A 86 11.41 -8.20 -11.95
CA ASP A 86 10.85 -9.52 -12.24
C ASP A 86 10.19 -10.14 -11.01
N GLU A 87 10.82 -10.03 -9.84
CA GLU A 87 10.24 -10.44 -8.57
C GLU A 87 8.96 -9.68 -8.27
N GLN A 88 8.99 -8.35 -8.43
CA GLN A 88 7.83 -7.49 -8.23
C GLN A 88 6.68 -7.86 -9.18
N THR A 89 6.95 -8.12 -10.44
CA THR A 89 5.95 -8.53 -11.42
C THR A 89 5.32 -9.87 -11.05
N ARG A 90 6.13 -10.85 -10.66
CA ARG A 90 5.63 -12.15 -10.17
C ARG A 90 4.72 -11.99 -8.95
N ILE A 91 5.12 -11.16 -7.98
CA ILE A 91 4.30 -10.94 -6.78
C ILE A 91 3.00 -10.17 -7.13
N ASN A 92 3.12 -9.04 -7.83
CA ASN A 92 1.99 -8.13 -8.01
C ASN A 92 1.02 -8.59 -9.11
N VAL A 93 1.51 -9.21 -10.17
CA VAL A 93 0.66 -9.61 -11.31
C VAL A 93 0.32 -11.09 -11.24
N ASP A 94 1.33 -11.98 -11.17
CA ASP A 94 1.05 -13.42 -11.14
C ASP A 94 0.44 -13.82 -9.80
N GLY A 95 0.91 -13.24 -8.69
CA GLY A 95 0.30 -13.41 -7.37
C GLY A 95 -1.16 -13.00 -7.35
N THR A 96 -1.52 -11.84 -7.93
CA THR A 96 -2.92 -11.44 -8.06
C THR A 96 -3.72 -12.43 -8.89
N ARG A 97 -3.16 -12.94 -10.00
CA ARG A 97 -3.81 -13.96 -10.84
C ARG A 97 -4.10 -15.24 -10.05
N HIS A 98 -3.12 -15.72 -9.26
CA HIS A 98 -3.28 -16.94 -8.46
C HIS A 98 -4.35 -16.78 -7.38
N VAL A 99 -4.30 -15.67 -6.62
CA VAL A 99 -5.27 -15.41 -5.54
C VAL A 99 -6.68 -15.20 -6.11
N LEU A 100 -6.80 -14.46 -7.23
CA LEU A 100 -8.08 -14.27 -7.92
C LEU A 100 -8.67 -15.59 -8.44
N GLN A 101 -7.83 -16.44 -9.05
CA GLN A 101 -8.29 -17.74 -9.52
C GLN A 101 -8.73 -18.64 -8.36
N ALA A 102 -7.94 -18.71 -7.29
CA ALA A 102 -8.30 -19.46 -6.09
C ALA A 102 -9.60 -18.97 -5.44
N ALA A 103 -9.82 -17.65 -5.40
CA ALA A 103 -11.07 -17.07 -4.92
C ALA A 103 -12.28 -17.50 -5.78
N ILE A 104 -12.12 -17.50 -7.10
CA ILE A 104 -13.17 -17.95 -8.04
C ILE A 104 -13.47 -19.43 -7.81
N ASP A 105 -12.46 -20.28 -7.75
CA ASP A 105 -12.59 -21.74 -7.61
C ASP A 105 -13.14 -22.15 -6.24
N ALA A 106 -12.85 -21.33 -5.20
CA ALA A 106 -13.42 -21.50 -3.86
C ALA A 106 -14.87 -21.01 -3.74
N GLY A 107 -15.41 -20.30 -4.74
CA GLY A 107 -16.73 -19.71 -4.69
C GLY A 107 -16.84 -18.51 -3.76
N ALA A 108 -15.79 -17.70 -3.67
CA ALA A 108 -15.78 -16.49 -2.85
C ALA A 108 -16.93 -15.55 -3.24
N ARG A 109 -17.63 -15.00 -2.23
CA ARG A 109 -18.73 -14.05 -2.49
C ARG A 109 -18.23 -12.73 -3.03
N ARG A 110 -17.07 -12.23 -2.49
CA ARG A 110 -16.47 -10.99 -2.96
C ARG A 110 -14.94 -11.01 -2.85
N PHE A 111 -14.28 -10.40 -3.83
CA PHE A 111 -12.85 -10.18 -3.90
C PHE A 111 -12.52 -8.69 -3.74
N VAL A 112 -11.78 -8.31 -2.69
CA VAL A 112 -11.33 -6.94 -2.44
C VAL A 112 -9.84 -6.84 -2.75
N HIS A 113 -9.49 -6.06 -3.78
CA HIS A 113 -8.11 -5.89 -4.25
C HIS A 113 -7.51 -4.57 -3.77
N THR A 114 -6.34 -4.63 -3.16
CA THR A 114 -5.57 -3.43 -2.81
C THR A 114 -4.64 -3.09 -3.95
N SER A 115 -4.99 -2.06 -4.69
CA SER A 115 -4.13 -1.45 -5.71
C SER A 115 -3.39 -0.24 -5.14
N SER A 116 -3.27 0.83 -5.89
CA SER A 116 -2.66 2.10 -5.48
C SER A 116 -3.12 3.22 -6.41
N PHE A 117 -3.14 4.45 -5.93
CA PHE A 117 -3.42 5.65 -6.74
C PHE A 117 -2.42 5.81 -7.90
N VAL A 118 -1.19 5.29 -7.78
CA VAL A 118 -0.19 5.33 -8.86
C VAL A 118 -0.61 4.51 -10.10
N SER A 119 -1.63 3.67 -9.99
CA SER A 119 -2.17 2.94 -11.15
C SER A 119 -2.84 3.86 -12.20
N TRP A 120 -3.00 5.16 -11.92
CA TRP A 120 -3.34 6.18 -12.91
C TRP A 120 -2.12 6.68 -13.71
N GLY A 121 -0.92 6.54 -13.17
CA GLY A 121 0.31 7.17 -13.70
C GLY A 121 0.48 8.58 -13.15
N PHE A 122 1.41 9.33 -13.76
CA PHE A 122 1.68 10.71 -13.38
C PHE A 122 0.86 11.67 -14.24
N THR A 123 0.23 12.64 -13.59
CA THR A 123 -0.56 13.70 -14.22
C THR A 123 -0.50 14.96 -13.37
N ASP A 124 -0.60 16.13 -14.01
CA ASP A 124 -0.67 17.42 -13.33
C ASP A 124 -2.10 17.77 -12.88
N SER A 125 -3.07 16.92 -13.18
CA SER A 125 -4.47 17.10 -12.81
C SER A 125 -4.80 16.29 -11.57
N THR A 126 -5.80 16.74 -10.80
CA THR A 126 -6.42 15.91 -9.77
C THR A 126 -7.03 14.67 -10.41
N ILE A 127 -6.67 13.49 -9.91
CA ILE A 127 -7.22 12.20 -10.37
C ILE A 127 -8.47 11.84 -9.58
N ASP A 128 -9.45 11.33 -10.28
CA ASP A 128 -10.63 10.65 -9.78
C ASP A 128 -10.78 9.27 -10.46
N GLU A 129 -11.83 8.53 -10.13
CA GLU A 129 -12.05 7.18 -10.67
C GLU A 129 -12.33 7.17 -12.18
N GLU A 130 -12.79 8.29 -12.75
CA GLU A 130 -13.09 8.45 -14.19
C GLU A 130 -11.90 9.01 -15.00
N SER A 131 -10.87 9.48 -14.33
CA SER A 131 -9.68 10.07 -14.96
C SER A 131 -8.96 9.09 -15.87
N GLY A 132 -8.43 9.60 -16.97
CA GLY A 132 -7.61 8.84 -17.92
C GLY A 132 -6.33 8.29 -17.28
N ARG A 133 -5.82 7.19 -17.82
CA ARG A 133 -4.67 6.47 -17.26
C ARG A 133 -3.51 6.41 -18.23
N THR A 134 -2.31 6.73 -17.74
CA THR A 134 -1.06 6.65 -18.50
C THR A 134 -0.14 5.52 -18.03
N SER A 135 -0.51 4.84 -16.96
CA SER A 135 0.31 3.86 -16.23
C SER A 135 0.68 2.58 -16.99
N SER A 136 -0.04 2.23 -18.07
CA SER A 136 0.22 0.98 -18.82
C SER A 136 1.59 0.95 -19.49
N SER A 137 2.12 2.11 -19.88
CA SER A 137 3.42 2.30 -20.55
C SER A 137 4.46 2.98 -19.65
N ASP A 138 4.19 3.15 -18.37
CA ASP A 138 5.12 3.80 -17.45
C ASP A 138 6.43 3.00 -17.33
N TRP A 139 7.56 3.69 -17.21
CA TRP A 139 8.85 3.04 -17.06
C TRP A 139 9.09 2.48 -15.65
N ILE A 140 8.34 2.99 -14.64
CA ILE A 140 8.39 2.48 -13.27
C ILE A 140 7.58 1.19 -13.16
N ASN A 141 8.25 0.09 -12.89
CA ASN A 141 7.62 -1.23 -12.86
C ASN A 141 6.48 -1.33 -11.83
N TYR A 142 6.63 -0.70 -10.68
CA TYR A 142 5.57 -0.67 -9.66
C TYR A 142 4.27 -0.10 -10.21
N VAL A 143 4.33 1.02 -10.93
CA VAL A 143 3.18 1.68 -11.57
C VAL A 143 2.50 0.72 -12.57
N ARG A 144 3.30 0.11 -13.46
CA ARG A 144 2.78 -0.87 -14.44
C ARG A 144 2.14 -2.09 -13.77
N THR A 145 2.79 -2.65 -12.74
CA THR A 145 2.29 -3.87 -12.09
C THR A 145 0.98 -3.64 -11.35
N LYS A 146 0.79 -2.46 -10.75
CA LYS A 146 -0.48 -2.08 -10.12
C LYS A 146 -1.59 -1.90 -11.15
N HIS A 147 -1.29 -1.28 -12.28
CA HIS A 147 -2.23 -1.21 -13.41
C HIS A 147 -2.62 -2.60 -13.91
N LEU A 148 -1.63 -3.47 -14.20
CA LEU A 148 -1.88 -4.80 -14.75
C LEU A 148 -2.68 -5.69 -13.79
N SER A 149 -2.38 -5.65 -12.48
CA SER A 149 -3.14 -6.40 -11.48
C SER A 149 -4.60 -5.96 -11.41
N GLU A 150 -4.88 -4.65 -11.49
CA GLU A 150 -6.25 -4.15 -11.59
C GLU A 150 -6.98 -4.67 -12.84
N GLN A 151 -6.31 -4.66 -14.00
CA GLN A 151 -6.94 -5.14 -15.24
C GLN A 151 -7.36 -6.62 -15.13
N LEU A 152 -6.57 -7.47 -14.44
CA LEU A 152 -6.95 -8.86 -14.17
C LEU A 152 -8.25 -8.94 -13.36
N VAL A 153 -8.34 -8.16 -12.28
CA VAL A 153 -9.51 -8.14 -11.39
C VAL A 153 -10.73 -7.59 -12.10
N LEU A 154 -10.60 -6.45 -12.80
CA LEU A 154 -11.70 -5.85 -13.56
C LEU A 154 -12.21 -6.76 -14.68
N GLN A 155 -11.31 -7.47 -15.36
CA GLN A 155 -11.71 -8.43 -16.39
C GLN A 155 -12.55 -9.57 -15.81
N ALA A 156 -12.15 -10.09 -14.63
CA ALA A 156 -12.90 -11.14 -13.94
C ALA A 156 -14.30 -10.65 -13.51
N ALA A 157 -14.38 -9.43 -12.96
CA ALA A 157 -15.65 -8.80 -12.58
C ALA A 157 -16.57 -8.59 -13.80
N ARG A 158 -16.04 -8.00 -14.90
CA ARG A 158 -16.80 -7.80 -16.16
C ARG A 158 -17.32 -9.11 -16.75
N LYS A 159 -16.55 -10.19 -16.63
CA LYS A 159 -16.97 -11.54 -17.05
C LYS A 159 -17.88 -12.24 -16.03
N LYS A 160 -18.27 -11.56 -14.96
CA LYS A 160 -19.10 -12.07 -13.87
C LYS A 160 -18.57 -13.37 -13.24
N ARG A 161 -17.23 -13.53 -13.21
CA ARG A 161 -16.59 -14.69 -12.60
C ARG A 161 -16.51 -14.57 -11.08
N VAL A 162 -16.44 -13.35 -10.57
CA VAL A 162 -16.43 -12.99 -9.16
C VAL A 162 -16.94 -11.56 -9.00
N ASP A 163 -17.60 -11.27 -7.90
CA ASP A 163 -17.84 -9.90 -7.46
C ASP A 163 -16.54 -9.33 -6.92
N ALA A 164 -16.07 -8.22 -7.49
CA ALA A 164 -14.78 -7.66 -7.11
C ALA A 164 -14.81 -6.14 -7.00
N VAL A 165 -14.12 -5.63 -5.97
CA VAL A 165 -13.94 -4.19 -5.70
C VAL A 165 -12.45 -3.89 -5.59
N ILE A 166 -12.04 -2.71 -6.06
CA ILE A 166 -10.64 -2.29 -6.03
C ILE A 166 -10.50 -1.05 -5.17
N LEU A 167 -9.54 -1.07 -4.25
CA LEU A 167 -9.15 0.07 -3.45
C LEU A 167 -7.79 0.58 -3.88
N ASN A 168 -7.68 1.88 -4.05
CA ASN A 168 -6.49 2.56 -4.52
C ASN A 168 -5.98 3.55 -3.45
N PRO A 169 -5.31 3.06 -2.39
CA PRO A 169 -4.72 3.94 -1.39
C PRO A 169 -3.67 4.87 -2.01
N ALA A 170 -3.64 6.11 -1.52
CA ALA A 170 -2.55 7.05 -1.76
C ALA A 170 -1.37 6.76 -0.82
N ASN A 171 -0.66 7.79 -0.34
CA ASN A 171 0.36 7.58 0.67
C ASN A 171 -0.30 7.19 1.99
N VAL A 172 0.05 6.03 2.53
CA VAL A 172 -0.53 5.56 3.78
C VAL A 172 0.41 5.88 4.94
N LEU A 173 -0.15 6.50 6.00
CA LEU A 173 0.53 6.83 7.26
C LEU A 173 -0.19 6.17 8.44
N GLY A 174 0.55 5.91 9.50
CA GLY A 174 -0.01 5.43 10.77
C GLY A 174 0.90 4.45 11.50
N PRO A 175 0.51 4.01 12.70
CA PRO A 175 1.22 2.98 13.48
C PRO A 175 1.39 1.70 12.68
N GLY A 176 2.52 1.00 12.85
CA GLY A 176 2.81 -0.26 12.14
C GLY A 176 3.65 -0.11 10.87
N ASP A 177 3.86 1.10 10.37
CA ASP A 177 4.80 1.34 9.27
C ASP A 177 6.25 1.15 9.72
N ARG A 178 6.93 0.13 9.19
CA ARG A 178 8.34 -0.16 9.51
C ARG A 178 9.32 0.27 8.42
N HIS A 179 8.83 0.54 7.20
CA HIS A 179 9.69 0.59 6.01
C HIS A 179 9.52 1.82 5.13
N ASN A 180 8.36 2.51 5.20
CA ASN A 180 8.04 3.62 4.31
C ASN A 180 8.31 4.98 4.99
N TRP A 181 7.28 5.63 5.47
CA TRP A 181 7.38 6.96 6.12
C TRP A 181 8.12 6.92 7.45
N SER A 182 8.05 5.81 8.19
CA SER A 182 8.85 5.60 9.41
C SER A 182 10.35 5.72 9.16
N ARG A 183 10.84 5.34 7.97
CA ARG A 183 12.23 5.56 7.59
C ARG A 183 12.58 7.05 7.51
N LEU A 184 11.70 7.86 6.92
CA LEU A 184 11.86 9.32 6.88
C LEU A 184 11.94 9.90 8.30
N PHE A 185 11.02 9.48 9.18
CA PHE A 185 11.01 9.96 10.57
C PHE A 185 12.26 9.54 11.36
N ARG A 186 12.81 8.37 11.08
CA ARG A 186 14.08 7.93 11.64
C ARG A 186 15.25 8.80 11.17
N LEU A 187 15.34 9.08 9.87
CA LEU A 187 16.38 9.97 9.32
C LEU A 187 16.29 11.38 9.93
N ILE A 188 15.10 11.89 10.19
CA ILE A 188 14.90 13.17 10.90
C ILE A 188 15.39 13.06 12.34
N HIS A 189 15.00 12.01 13.06
CA HIS A 189 15.42 11.77 14.44
C HIS A 189 16.95 11.70 14.59
N GLU A 190 17.59 10.97 13.68
CA GLU A 190 19.05 10.79 13.62
C GLU A 190 19.81 11.99 13.05
N ARG A 191 19.11 13.04 12.60
CA ARG A 191 19.69 14.23 11.90
C ARG A 191 20.49 13.86 10.64
N SER A 192 20.11 12.78 9.98
CA SER A 192 20.79 12.23 8.81
C SER A 192 20.02 12.43 7.50
N LEU A 193 18.90 13.21 7.53
CA LEU A 193 18.11 13.49 6.36
C LEU A 193 18.91 14.34 5.35
N PRO A 194 19.21 13.82 4.13
CA PRO A 194 20.08 14.52 3.17
C PRO A 194 19.39 15.71 2.49
N GLY A 195 18.06 15.77 2.53
CA GLY A 195 17.28 16.84 1.92
C GLY A 195 15.81 16.46 1.82
N ALA A 196 14.98 17.39 1.38
CA ALA A 196 13.54 17.19 1.19
C ALA A 196 13.20 17.03 -0.30
N PRO A 197 12.55 15.94 -0.72
CA PRO A 197 12.03 15.82 -2.09
C PRO A 197 11.03 16.93 -2.41
N PRO A 198 10.91 17.34 -3.70
CA PRO A 198 10.08 18.51 -4.07
C PRO A 198 8.59 18.19 -4.22
N GLY A 199 8.21 16.93 -4.38
CA GLY A 199 6.82 16.54 -4.66
C GLY A 199 5.94 16.42 -3.43
N GLY A 200 4.69 16.03 -3.67
CA GLY A 200 3.65 15.84 -2.68
C GLY A 200 2.60 14.82 -3.10
N GLY A 201 1.64 14.59 -2.23
CA GLY A 201 0.52 13.70 -2.51
C GLY A 201 -0.51 13.69 -1.38
N ASN A 202 -1.58 12.96 -1.58
CA ASN A 202 -2.56 12.75 -0.52
C ASN A 202 -2.05 11.71 0.48
N PHE A 203 -2.43 11.89 1.74
CA PHE A 203 -2.07 11.00 2.84
C PHE A 203 -3.32 10.43 3.50
N GLY A 204 -3.40 9.11 3.59
CA GLY A 204 -4.49 8.39 4.22
C GLY A 204 -4.03 7.69 5.49
N ASP A 205 -4.89 7.70 6.52
CA ASP A 205 -4.64 6.95 7.75
C ASP A 205 -4.82 5.45 7.51
N VAL A 206 -3.86 4.63 7.94
CA VAL A 206 -3.87 3.19 7.75
C VAL A 206 -5.12 2.52 8.34
N ARG A 207 -5.64 3.06 9.45
CA ARG A 207 -6.85 2.54 10.13
C ARG A 207 -8.10 2.79 9.31
N GLU A 208 -8.19 3.98 8.67
CA GLU A 208 -9.30 4.31 7.76
C GLU A 208 -9.18 3.51 6.45
N VAL A 209 -7.96 3.35 5.91
CA VAL A 209 -7.71 2.46 4.77
C VAL A 209 -8.17 1.04 5.07
N ALA A 210 -7.82 0.49 6.24
CA ALA A 210 -8.25 -0.84 6.66
C ALA A 210 -9.79 -0.95 6.80
N ARG A 211 -10.43 0.04 7.43
CA ARG A 211 -11.90 0.09 7.51
C ARG A 211 -12.56 0.17 6.13
N ALA A 212 -11.97 0.94 5.21
CA ALA A 212 -12.47 1.02 3.84
C ALA A 212 -12.45 -0.34 3.12
N HIS A 213 -11.46 -1.21 3.40
CA HIS A 213 -11.47 -2.58 2.87
C HIS A 213 -12.69 -3.38 3.33
N VAL A 214 -13.01 -3.30 4.63
CA VAL A 214 -14.18 -4.00 5.18
C VAL A 214 -15.47 -3.41 4.62
N ARG A 215 -15.57 -2.07 4.55
CA ARG A 215 -16.73 -1.38 3.94
C ARG A 215 -16.89 -1.72 2.47
N ALA A 216 -15.80 -1.78 1.70
CA ALA A 216 -15.85 -2.16 0.29
C ALA A 216 -16.38 -3.59 0.09
N TRP A 217 -16.15 -4.49 1.05
CA TRP A 217 -16.77 -5.81 1.00
C TRP A 217 -18.28 -5.74 1.24
N HIS A 218 -18.78 -4.87 2.12
CA HIS A 218 -20.20 -4.73 2.42
C HIS A 218 -20.94 -3.91 1.35
N ASP A 219 -20.42 -2.74 1.02
CA ASP A 219 -21.14 -1.65 0.38
C ASP A 219 -20.61 -1.31 -1.03
N GLY A 220 -19.41 -1.79 -1.39
CA GLY A 220 -18.78 -1.44 -2.65
C GLY A 220 -19.45 -2.05 -3.88
N ASP A 221 -19.52 -1.30 -4.97
CA ASP A 221 -20.08 -1.77 -6.23
C ASP A 221 -19.11 -2.69 -6.99
N CYS A 222 -19.63 -3.77 -7.57
CA CYS A 222 -18.84 -4.70 -8.38
C CYS A 222 -18.17 -4.01 -9.57
N GLY A 223 -16.87 -4.22 -9.72
CA GLY A 223 -16.06 -3.63 -10.78
C GLY A 223 -15.69 -2.17 -10.55
N ARG A 224 -16.05 -1.58 -9.40
CA ARG A 224 -15.71 -0.20 -9.06
C ARG A 224 -14.32 -0.11 -8.41
N ARG A 225 -13.68 1.03 -8.62
CA ARG A 225 -12.46 1.47 -7.94
C ARG A 225 -12.82 2.56 -6.95
N TYR A 226 -12.04 2.67 -5.87
CA TYR A 226 -12.19 3.73 -4.88
C TYR A 226 -10.82 4.29 -4.52
N LEU A 227 -10.60 5.57 -4.78
CA LEU A 227 -9.41 6.29 -4.35
C LEU A 227 -9.50 6.58 -2.85
N LEU A 228 -8.46 6.17 -2.12
CA LEU A 228 -8.35 6.40 -0.69
C LEU A 228 -7.21 7.38 -0.43
N GLY A 229 -7.49 8.66 -0.62
CA GLY A 229 -6.52 9.74 -0.45
C GLY A 229 -6.46 10.23 0.99
N GLY A 230 -7.07 11.39 1.23
CA GLY A 230 -7.02 12.14 2.48
C GLY A 230 -6.41 13.51 2.26
N GLU A 231 -5.80 14.10 3.29
CA GLU A 231 -5.22 15.43 3.20
C GLU A 231 -4.04 15.45 2.21
N PHE A 232 -4.04 16.45 1.29
CA PHE A 232 -2.88 16.68 0.43
C PHE A 232 -1.80 17.45 1.19
N ALA A 233 -0.54 16.99 1.06
CA ALA A 233 0.61 17.71 1.59
C ALA A 233 1.84 17.51 0.70
N ARG A 234 2.71 18.51 0.66
CA ARG A 234 4.06 18.34 0.12
C ARG A 234 4.93 17.57 1.09
N ILE A 235 5.89 16.84 0.59
CA ILE A 235 6.82 16.07 1.44
C ILE A 235 7.57 17.01 2.40
N ILE A 236 7.85 18.24 2.00
CA ILE A 236 8.48 19.24 2.88
C ILE A 236 7.60 19.59 4.09
N ASP A 237 6.27 19.60 3.95
CA ASP A 237 5.34 19.89 5.04
C ASP A 237 5.29 18.69 6.01
N VAL A 238 5.30 17.46 5.49
CA VAL A 238 5.43 16.24 6.30
C VAL A 238 6.72 16.28 7.12
N ILE A 239 7.83 16.66 6.48
CA ILE A 239 9.15 16.80 7.15
C ILE A 239 9.12 17.88 8.23
N ALA A 240 8.47 19.01 7.96
CA ALA A 240 8.35 20.12 8.92
C ALA A 240 7.57 19.71 10.17
N ILE A 241 6.41 19.05 9.97
CA ILE A 241 5.58 18.55 11.08
C ILE A 241 6.33 17.47 11.89
N ALA A 242 6.98 16.53 11.22
CA ALA A 242 7.76 15.49 11.89
C ALA A 242 8.96 16.08 12.66
N GLY A 243 9.63 17.06 12.09
CA GLY A 243 10.73 17.78 12.75
C GLY A 243 10.30 18.49 14.03
N GLU A 244 9.14 19.14 14.01
CA GLU A 244 8.54 19.76 15.19
C GLU A 244 8.19 18.70 16.25
N LEU A 245 7.51 17.61 15.89
CA LEU A 245 7.10 16.56 16.82
C LEU A 245 8.29 15.78 17.42
N LEU A 246 9.41 15.70 16.70
CA LEU A 246 10.64 15.05 17.14
C LEU A 246 11.64 16.01 17.82
N ASP A 247 11.36 17.31 17.85
CA ASP A 247 12.28 18.36 18.27
C ASP A 247 13.64 18.27 17.53
N ARG A 248 13.57 18.26 16.21
CA ARG A 248 14.74 18.14 15.32
C ARG A 248 14.74 19.21 14.25
N PRO A 249 15.89 19.84 13.96
CA PRO A 249 16.00 20.76 12.82
C PRO A 249 15.87 19.99 11.50
N VAL A 250 15.12 20.55 10.57
CA VAL A 250 14.85 19.97 9.26
C VAL A 250 15.05 20.97 8.14
N PRO A 251 15.23 20.53 6.87
CA PRO A 251 15.26 21.42 5.71
C PRO A 251 14.00 22.29 5.63
N ARG A 252 14.19 23.58 5.33
CA ARG A 252 13.09 24.55 5.14
C ARG A 252 12.66 24.73 3.70
N ARG A 253 13.41 24.17 2.75
CA ARG A 253 13.13 24.26 1.32
C ARG A 253 13.34 22.88 0.68
N PRO A 254 12.52 22.51 -0.30
CA PRO A 254 12.77 21.30 -1.05
C PRO A 254 14.02 21.43 -1.91
N MET A 255 14.68 20.32 -2.18
CA MET A 255 15.78 20.29 -3.15
C MET A 255 15.23 20.33 -4.58
N PRO A 256 15.95 20.90 -5.54
CA PRO A 256 15.56 20.84 -6.94
C PRO A 256 15.45 19.39 -7.44
N ALA A 257 14.41 19.08 -8.23
CA ALA A 257 14.17 17.72 -8.73
C ALA A 257 15.37 17.13 -9.51
N TRP A 258 16.11 17.96 -10.25
CA TRP A 258 17.28 17.50 -10.97
C TRP A 258 18.41 17.03 -10.04
N VAL A 259 18.59 17.67 -8.87
CA VAL A 259 19.56 17.24 -7.85
C VAL A 259 19.16 15.88 -7.30
N LEU A 260 17.87 15.71 -6.92
CA LEU A 260 17.34 14.45 -6.43
C LEU A 260 17.55 13.32 -7.44
N LYS A 261 17.18 13.55 -8.71
CA LYS A 261 17.33 12.57 -9.81
C LYS A 261 18.80 12.24 -10.12
N ALA A 262 19.70 13.21 -10.09
CA ALA A 262 21.13 12.99 -10.28
C ALA A 262 21.74 12.18 -9.13
N SER A 263 21.38 12.51 -7.88
CA SER A 263 21.80 11.76 -6.68
C SER A 263 21.32 10.30 -6.72
N ALA A 264 20.06 10.07 -7.14
CA ALA A 264 19.50 8.74 -7.29
C ALA A 264 20.29 7.88 -8.29
N ARG A 265 20.65 8.44 -9.46
CA ARG A 265 21.47 7.75 -10.46
C ARG A 265 22.85 7.37 -9.92
N LEU A 266 23.51 8.30 -9.24
CA LEU A 266 24.83 8.06 -8.65
C LEU A 266 24.77 6.98 -7.57
N LEU A 267 23.81 7.07 -6.64
CA LEU A 267 23.64 6.10 -5.57
C LEU A 267 23.31 4.71 -6.12
N THR A 268 22.50 4.62 -7.16
CA THR A 268 22.18 3.34 -7.82
C THR A 268 23.41 2.74 -8.47
N ALA A 269 24.22 3.53 -9.19
CA ALA A 269 25.46 3.04 -9.78
C ALA A 269 26.46 2.50 -8.74
N LEU A 270 26.58 3.19 -7.60
CA LEU A 270 27.41 2.73 -6.47
C LEU A 270 26.85 1.47 -5.80
N ALA A 271 25.52 1.38 -5.67
CA ALA A 271 24.84 0.23 -5.08
C ALA A 271 24.97 -1.02 -5.98
N GLU A 272 24.98 -0.84 -7.29
CA GLU A 272 25.23 -1.91 -8.26
C GLU A 272 26.62 -2.58 -8.07
N ILE A 273 27.62 -1.76 -7.81
CA ILE A 273 28.99 -2.25 -7.53
C ILE A 273 29.02 -2.99 -6.17
N ARG A 274 28.26 -2.52 -5.20
CA ARG A 274 28.20 -3.08 -3.84
C ARG A 274 27.25 -4.27 -3.68
N GLY A 275 26.39 -4.55 -4.67
CA GLY A 275 25.38 -5.60 -4.61
C GLY A 275 24.28 -5.37 -3.54
N ARG A 276 24.06 -4.12 -3.12
CA ARG A 276 23.05 -3.77 -2.11
C ARG A 276 22.05 -2.77 -2.69
N GLU A 277 20.78 -2.87 -2.23
CA GLU A 277 19.73 -1.95 -2.63
C GLU A 277 20.09 -0.50 -2.23
N PRO A 278 19.99 0.47 -3.16
CA PRO A 278 20.27 1.86 -2.87
C PRO A 278 19.19 2.49 -2.01
N ASP A 279 19.57 3.45 -1.21
CA ASP A 279 18.64 4.20 -0.36
C ASP A 279 17.68 5.10 -1.16
N LEU A 280 18.10 5.49 -2.35
CA LEU A 280 17.33 6.30 -3.28
C LEU A 280 17.53 5.75 -4.69
N THR A 281 16.45 5.34 -5.33
CA THR A 281 16.44 4.84 -6.71
C THR A 281 15.93 5.91 -7.67
N PRO A 282 16.24 5.84 -8.98
CA PRO A 282 15.64 6.74 -9.98
C PRO A 282 14.12 6.72 -9.97
N GLU A 283 13.52 5.54 -9.74
CA GLU A 283 12.08 5.35 -9.66
C GLU A 283 11.49 6.08 -8.44
N SER A 284 12.10 5.94 -7.26
CA SER A 284 11.62 6.64 -6.07
C SER A 284 11.85 8.15 -6.15
N ALA A 285 12.94 8.59 -6.79
CA ALA A 285 13.18 10.00 -7.07
C ALA A 285 12.15 10.59 -8.03
N GLU A 286 11.74 9.83 -9.05
CA GLU A 286 10.65 10.23 -9.94
C GLU A 286 9.35 10.37 -9.18
N MET A 287 8.94 9.33 -8.44
CA MET A 287 7.72 9.32 -7.62
C MET A 287 7.62 10.52 -6.68
N THR A 288 8.72 10.87 -6.01
CA THR A 288 8.75 11.96 -5.03
C THR A 288 9.05 13.35 -5.64
N SER A 289 9.14 13.43 -6.96
CA SER A 289 9.33 14.69 -7.69
C SER A 289 8.03 15.31 -8.20
N HIS A 290 6.92 14.58 -8.14
CA HIS A 290 5.61 15.03 -8.65
C HIS A 290 4.64 15.28 -7.50
N ASP A 291 3.74 16.25 -7.70
CA ASP A 291 2.54 16.41 -6.88
C ASP A 291 1.44 15.54 -7.51
N ILE A 292 0.99 14.51 -6.78
CA ILE A 292 -0.11 13.65 -7.23
C ILE A 292 -1.30 13.87 -6.31
N VAL A 293 -2.33 14.52 -6.85
CA VAL A 293 -3.55 14.85 -6.11
C VAL A 293 -4.66 13.89 -6.53
N CYS A 294 -5.35 13.28 -5.56
CA CYS A 294 -6.51 12.44 -5.83
C CYS A 294 -7.73 12.88 -5.03
N ASP A 295 -8.91 12.76 -5.65
CA ASP A 295 -10.20 12.98 -5.02
C ASP A 295 -10.72 11.66 -4.43
N SER A 296 -11.04 11.65 -3.15
CA SER A 296 -11.62 10.50 -2.43
C SER A 296 -13.12 10.63 -2.21
N GLY A 297 -13.76 11.61 -2.80
CA GLY A 297 -15.17 11.90 -2.58
C GLY A 297 -16.11 10.72 -2.86
N LEU A 298 -15.74 9.82 -3.79
CA LEU A 298 -16.51 8.60 -4.02
C LEU A 298 -16.42 7.64 -2.83
N ALA A 299 -15.20 7.39 -2.33
CA ALA A 299 -14.99 6.52 -1.17
C ALA A 299 -15.62 7.10 0.11
N GLU A 300 -15.63 8.42 0.25
CA GLU A 300 -16.28 9.11 1.37
C GLU A 300 -17.80 8.89 1.36
N ARG A 301 -18.43 9.04 0.20
CA ARG A 301 -19.89 8.88 0.06
C ARG A 301 -20.35 7.43 0.17
N GLU A 302 -19.66 6.51 -0.51
CA GLU A 302 -20.12 5.13 -0.65
C GLU A 302 -19.57 4.18 0.40
N LEU A 303 -18.33 4.43 0.89
CA LEU A 303 -17.68 3.58 1.88
C LEU A 303 -17.54 4.24 3.25
N GLY A 304 -17.98 5.49 3.42
CA GLY A 304 -17.80 6.25 4.66
C GLY A 304 -16.32 6.44 5.02
N TYR A 305 -15.43 6.47 4.02
CA TYR A 305 -14.01 6.77 4.20
C TYR A 305 -13.82 8.16 4.80
N ARG A 306 -12.87 8.33 5.71
CA ARG A 306 -12.66 9.60 6.40
C ARG A 306 -11.22 10.06 6.28
N SER A 307 -11.04 11.32 5.94
CA SER A 307 -9.74 11.98 6.05
C SER A 307 -9.40 12.22 7.53
N VAL A 308 -8.16 11.91 7.90
CA VAL A 308 -7.59 12.18 9.22
C VAL A 308 -6.57 13.30 9.06
N PRO A 309 -6.49 14.28 10.00
CA PRO A 309 -5.48 15.34 9.90
C PRO A 309 -4.07 14.79 9.83
N LEU A 310 -3.26 15.31 8.90
CA LEU A 310 -1.90 14.84 8.64
C LEU A 310 -1.03 14.84 9.91
N ARG A 311 -1.14 15.89 10.73
CA ARG A 311 -0.39 16.02 11.99
C ARG A 311 -0.69 14.89 12.97
N ASP A 312 -1.93 14.45 13.03
CA ASP A 312 -2.33 13.35 13.92
C ASP A 312 -1.78 12.01 13.43
N MET A 313 -1.85 11.75 12.12
CA MET A 313 -1.25 10.55 11.54
C MET A 313 0.27 10.48 11.78
N ILE A 314 0.98 11.61 11.62
CA ILE A 314 2.43 11.67 11.87
C ILE A 314 2.72 11.47 13.36
N ARG A 315 1.96 12.10 14.25
CA ARG A 315 2.11 11.94 15.71
C ARG A 315 1.91 10.49 16.12
N ASP A 316 0.81 9.88 15.71
CA ASP A 316 0.50 8.48 16.04
C ASP A 316 1.58 7.52 15.54
N THR A 317 2.14 7.80 14.35
CA THR A 317 3.26 7.00 13.80
C THR A 317 4.52 7.15 14.64
N ILE A 318 4.89 8.38 14.99
CA ILE A 318 6.09 8.68 15.82
C ILE A 318 5.94 8.07 17.21
N ASP A 319 4.78 8.19 17.84
CA ASP A 319 4.53 7.64 19.17
C ASP A 319 4.61 6.11 19.16
N TRP A 320 4.01 5.46 18.16
CA TRP A 320 4.19 4.02 17.96
C TRP A 320 5.68 3.64 17.75
N MET A 321 6.43 4.43 16.97
CA MET A 321 7.88 4.17 16.78
C MET A 321 8.66 4.26 18.08
N LYS A 322 8.33 5.22 18.95
CA LYS A 322 8.93 5.35 20.29
C LYS A 322 8.61 4.14 21.18
N GLU A 323 7.33 3.72 21.22
CA GLU A 323 6.88 2.54 21.96
C GLU A 323 7.58 1.25 21.52
N LYS A 324 7.87 1.11 20.24
CA LYS A 324 8.57 -0.05 19.66
C LYS A 324 10.12 0.08 19.72
N GLY A 325 10.66 1.15 20.29
CA GLY A 325 12.10 1.37 20.36
C GLY A 325 12.78 1.62 19.00
N LEU A 326 12.03 2.10 18.02
CA LEU A 326 12.53 2.39 16.65
C LEU A 326 13.16 3.79 16.53
N LEU A 327 13.00 4.63 17.55
CA LEU A 327 13.54 5.99 17.69
C LEU A 327 14.32 6.09 19.02
N SER A 328 15.31 5.24 19.20
CA SER A 328 16.20 5.26 20.38
C SER A 328 17.45 6.10 20.14
#